data_554050bb0936e65e6a4b34c6fa793c4d
#
_entry.id   554050bb0936e65e6a4b34c6fa793c4d
#
_cell.length_a   1.000
_cell.length_b   1.000
_cell.length_c   1.000
_cell.angle_alpha   90.00
_cell.angle_beta   90.00
_cell.angle_gamma   90.00
#
_symmetry.space_group_name_H-M   'P 1'
#
loop_
_entity.id
_entity.type
_entity.pdbx_description
1 polymer ?
#
loop_
_entity_poly.entity_id
_entity_poly.type
_entity_poly.pdbx_seq_one_letter_code
_entity_poly.pdbx_strand_id
1 'polypeptide(L)'
;MATQTTQEVADELVKLCREGKFAEAVASLYSDDIVSMEAGAPPGQSRESKGLAAVKAKGEWWEANHEVHAASVEGPLVAGSHFACTFKLDVTFKPQNRRFQMDEVAVYKVVDGKVVYEEFFYNMGG
;
A
#
# COMPACT_ATOMS: atom_id res chain seq x y z
N MET A 1 -3.00 15.34 -23.11
CA MET A 1 -2.60 13.97 -22.82
C MET A 1 -3.71 13.24 -22.11
N ALA A 2 -3.92 12.01 -22.48
CA ALA A 2 -4.97 11.23 -21.85
C ALA A 2 -4.59 10.83 -20.43
N THR A 3 -5.53 10.94 -19.52
CA THR A 3 -5.38 10.46 -18.14
C THR A 3 -5.35 8.93 -18.15
N GLN A 4 -4.54 8.33 -17.31
CA GLN A 4 -4.49 6.88 -17.19
C GLN A 4 -5.82 6.32 -16.67
N THR A 5 -6.22 5.16 -17.16
CA THR A 5 -7.41 4.45 -16.71
C THR A 5 -7.13 3.77 -15.37
N THR A 6 -8.19 3.35 -14.70
CA THR A 6 -8.07 2.53 -13.47
C THR A 6 -7.24 1.28 -13.74
N GLN A 7 -7.48 0.61 -14.87
CA GLN A 7 -6.72 -0.59 -15.23
C GLN A 7 -5.23 -0.30 -15.39
N GLU A 8 -4.88 0.79 -16.07
CA GLU A 8 -3.49 1.16 -16.27
C GLU A 8 -2.78 1.48 -14.95
N VAL A 9 -3.44 2.23 -14.07
CA VAL A 9 -2.89 2.55 -12.75
C VAL A 9 -2.71 1.26 -11.92
N ALA A 10 -3.71 0.39 -11.95
CA ALA A 10 -3.67 -0.88 -11.22
C ALA A 10 -2.53 -1.77 -11.69
N ASP A 11 -2.36 -1.91 -13.00
CA ASP A 11 -1.30 -2.72 -13.59
C ASP A 11 0.08 -2.18 -13.23
N GLU A 12 0.26 -0.88 -13.27
CA GLU A 12 1.54 -0.24 -12.94
C GLU A 12 1.85 -0.38 -11.44
N LEU A 13 0.85 -0.17 -10.58
CA LEU A 13 1.04 -0.31 -9.14
C LEU A 13 1.46 -1.73 -8.78
N VAL A 14 0.76 -2.73 -9.30
CA VAL A 14 1.09 -4.14 -9.03
C VAL A 14 2.49 -4.47 -9.55
N LYS A 15 2.84 -4.00 -10.74
CA LYS A 15 4.17 -4.21 -11.31
C LYS A 15 5.27 -3.65 -10.42
N LEU A 16 5.12 -2.39 -9.98
CA LEU A 16 6.10 -1.74 -9.12
C LEU A 16 6.21 -2.45 -7.76
N CYS A 17 5.09 -2.86 -7.20
CA CYS A 17 5.09 -3.60 -5.93
C CYS A 17 5.78 -4.96 -6.07
N ARG A 18 5.59 -5.66 -7.18
CA ARG A 18 6.29 -6.93 -7.45
C ARG A 18 7.79 -6.74 -7.55
N GLU A 19 8.23 -5.58 -7.99
CA GLU A 19 9.65 -5.23 -8.10
C GLU A 19 10.22 -4.66 -6.79
N GLY A 20 9.41 -4.56 -5.74
CA GLY A 20 9.82 -3.98 -4.47
C GLY A 20 9.92 -2.47 -4.48
N LYS A 21 9.35 -1.81 -5.49
CA LYS A 21 9.44 -0.37 -5.68
C LYS A 21 8.22 0.37 -5.12
N PHE A 22 7.93 0.15 -3.84
CA PHE A 22 6.75 0.73 -3.18
C PHE A 22 6.81 2.26 -3.13
N ALA A 23 7.97 2.83 -2.80
CA ALA A 23 8.12 4.27 -2.74
C ALA A 23 7.91 4.92 -4.11
N GLU A 24 8.37 4.27 -5.18
CA GLU A 24 8.17 4.76 -6.54
C GLU A 24 6.70 4.73 -6.94
N ALA A 25 5.97 3.67 -6.54
CA ALA A 25 4.53 3.58 -6.80
C ALA A 25 3.79 4.74 -6.14
N VAL A 26 4.11 5.04 -4.89
CA VAL A 26 3.51 6.16 -4.15
C VAL A 26 3.85 7.48 -4.84
N ALA A 27 5.11 7.69 -5.18
CA ALA A 27 5.55 8.97 -5.78
C ALA A 27 4.93 9.22 -7.16
N SER A 28 4.72 8.17 -7.96
CA SER A 28 4.28 8.33 -9.35
C SER A 28 2.77 8.19 -9.54
N LEU A 29 2.08 7.40 -8.69
CA LEU A 29 0.67 7.04 -8.93
C LEU A 29 -0.31 7.67 -7.94
N TYR A 30 0.14 8.17 -6.81
CA TYR A 30 -0.75 8.68 -5.77
C TYR A 30 -1.03 10.16 -5.94
N SER A 31 -2.28 10.55 -5.67
CA SER A 31 -2.70 11.95 -5.63
C SER A 31 -2.08 12.66 -4.43
N ASP A 32 -1.87 13.98 -4.55
CA ASP A 32 -1.44 14.80 -3.41
C ASP A 32 -2.43 14.71 -2.25
N ASP A 33 -3.70 14.47 -2.54
CA ASP A 33 -4.79 14.39 -1.56
C ASP A 33 -5.08 12.96 -1.10
N ILE A 34 -4.18 12.03 -1.34
CA ILE A 34 -4.37 10.62 -0.98
C ILE A 34 -4.78 10.46 0.48
N VAL A 35 -5.72 9.57 0.73
CA VAL A 35 -6.09 9.12 2.07
C VAL A 35 -5.75 7.64 2.16
N SER A 36 -4.99 7.27 3.19
CA SER A 36 -4.57 5.89 3.42
C SER A 36 -5.10 5.42 4.77
N MET A 37 -5.76 4.26 4.77
CA MET A 37 -6.38 3.70 5.96
C MET A 37 -5.76 2.34 6.26
N GLU A 38 -5.24 2.20 7.49
CA GLU A 38 -4.70 0.92 7.96
C GLU A 38 -5.77 0.10 8.66
N ALA A 39 -5.56 -1.22 8.80
CA ALA A 39 -6.50 -2.09 9.51
C ALA A 39 -6.56 -1.77 11.01
N GLY A 40 -5.48 -1.21 11.56
CA GLY A 40 -5.39 -0.79 12.93
C GLY A 40 -4.25 0.16 13.17
N ALA A 41 -4.12 0.66 14.38
CA ALA A 41 -3.04 1.54 14.77
C ALA A 41 -2.71 1.32 16.25
N PRO A 42 -1.47 1.67 16.67
CA PRO A 42 -1.11 1.65 18.09
C PRO A 42 -2.04 2.58 18.89
N PRO A 43 -2.22 2.31 20.19
CA PRO A 43 -3.05 3.19 21.03
C PRO A 43 -2.61 4.65 20.92
N GLY A 44 -3.59 5.55 20.77
CA GLY A 44 -3.36 6.97 20.66
C GLY A 44 -2.97 7.46 19.25
N GLN A 45 -2.85 6.55 18.28
CA GLN A 45 -2.53 6.91 16.91
C GLN A 45 -3.72 6.65 15.99
N SER A 46 -3.78 7.41 14.89
CA SER A 46 -4.85 7.26 13.91
C SER A 46 -4.55 6.14 12.93
N ARG A 47 -5.59 5.41 12.52
CA ARG A 47 -5.51 4.46 11.40
C ARG A 47 -5.40 5.19 10.07
N GLU A 48 -5.73 6.47 10.02
CA GLU A 48 -5.82 7.26 8.79
C GLU A 48 -4.61 8.17 8.63
N SER A 49 -4.05 8.18 7.41
CA SER A 49 -3.02 9.14 7.00
C SER A 49 -3.55 9.95 5.84
N LYS A 50 -3.49 11.28 5.93
CA LYS A 50 -4.00 12.19 4.91
C LYS A 50 -2.86 12.95 4.25
N GLY A 51 -2.88 12.95 2.93
CA GLY A 51 -1.91 13.67 2.11
C GLY A 51 -0.69 12.85 1.75
N LEU A 52 -0.09 13.21 0.62
CA LEU A 52 1.04 12.47 0.06
C LEU A 52 2.25 12.44 1.00
N ALA A 53 2.53 13.57 1.65
CA ALA A 53 3.66 13.66 2.58
C ALA A 53 3.51 12.67 3.76
N ALA A 54 2.29 12.58 4.33
CA ALA A 54 2.02 11.66 5.43
C ALA A 54 2.14 10.19 4.99
N VAL A 55 1.65 9.89 3.79
CA VAL A 55 1.73 8.52 3.25
C VAL A 55 3.18 8.14 2.96
N LYS A 56 3.97 9.05 2.40
CA LYS A 56 5.40 8.82 2.18
C LYS A 56 6.13 8.60 3.50
N ALA A 57 5.86 9.40 4.53
CA ALA A 57 6.47 9.26 5.83
C ALA A 57 6.14 7.90 6.47
N LYS A 58 4.89 7.46 6.33
CA LYS A 58 4.46 6.15 6.81
C LYS A 58 5.23 5.02 6.11
N GLY A 59 5.40 5.13 4.79
CA GLY A 59 6.16 4.15 4.01
C GLY A 59 7.63 4.10 4.41
N GLU A 60 8.25 5.24 4.63
CA GLU A 60 9.64 5.32 5.07
C GLU A 60 9.82 4.70 6.45
N TRP A 61 8.90 4.98 7.37
CA TRP A 61 8.92 4.37 8.70
C TRP A 61 8.81 2.85 8.60
N TRP A 62 7.89 2.37 7.76
CA TRP A 62 7.69 0.93 7.58
C TRP A 62 8.96 0.27 7.04
N GLU A 63 9.58 0.84 6.01
CA GLU A 63 10.81 0.30 5.42
C GLU A 63 11.96 0.31 6.40
N ALA A 64 12.09 1.39 7.20
CA ALA A 64 13.16 1.52 8.17
C ALA A 64 13.05 0.48 9.30
N ASN A 65 11.84 0.05 9.63
CA ASN A 65 11.58 -0.83 10.77
C ASN A 65 11.31 -2.28 10.40
N HIS A 66 11.26 -2.61 9.12
CA HIS A 66 10.99 -3.98 8.66
C HIS A 66 12.07 -4.45 7.71
N GLU A 67 12.43 -5.73 7.85
CA GLU A 67 13.25 -6.43 6.86
C GLU A 67 12.34 -7.39 6.12
N VAL A 68 12.27 -7.25 4.78
CA VAL A 68 11.43 -8.11 3.94
C VAL A 68 12.28 -9.27 3.44
N HIS A 69 11.91 -10.50 3.82
CA HIS A 69 12.61 -11.71 3.38
C HIS A 69 12.04 -12.26 2.09
N ALA A 70 10.72 -12.15 1.93
CA ALA A 70 10.03 -12.59 0.73
C ALA A 70 8.74 -11.79 0.58
N ALA A 71 8.33 -11.57 -0.65
CA ALA A 71 7.09 -10.85 -0.95
C ALA A 71 6.47 -11.40 -2.22
N SER A 72 5.14 -11.49 -2.24
CA SER A 72 4.40 -11.77 -3.46
C SER A 72 3.18 -10.87 -3.52
N VAL A 73 2.80 -10.50 -4.75
CA VAL A 73 1.66 -9.63 -5.01
C VAL A 73 0.79 -10.29 -6.08
N GLU A 74 -0.49 -10.43 -5.80
CA GLU A 74 -1.45 -10.98 -6.74
C GLU A 74 -2.53 -9.97 -7.09
N GLY A 75 -2.99 -10.01 -8.32
CA GLY A 75 -3.96 -9.09 -8.88
C GLY A 75 -3.41 -8.37 -10.09
N PRO A 76 -3.99 -7.25 -10.49
CA PRO A 76 -5.13 -6.58 -9.83
C PRO A 76 -6.49 -7.18 -10.21
N LEU A 77 -7.48 -6.96 -9.35
CA LEU A 77 -8.89 -7.17 -9.65
C LEU A 77 -9.52 -5.79 -9.80
N VAL A 78 -10.00 -5.46 -10.99
CA VAL A 78 -10.45 -4.10 -11.31
C VAL A 78 -11.97 -4.07 -11.52
N ALA A 79 -12.65 -3.11 -10.89
CA ALA A 79 -14.07 -2.86 -11.08
C ALA A 79 -14.32 -1.35 -11.02
N GLY A 80 -14.71 -0.76 -12.15
CA GLY A 80 -15.00 0.68 -12.22
C GLY A 80 -13.80 1.53 -11.82
N SER A 81 -13.97 2.33 -10.80
CA SER A 81 -12.92 3.21 -10.28
C SER A 81 -12.07 2.57 -9.18
N HIS A 82 -12.31 1.30 -8.87
CA HIS A 82 -11.60 0.60 -7.78
C HIS A 82 -10.81 -0.59 -8.29
N PHE A 83 -9.74 -0.92 -7.57
CA PHE A 83 -9.06 -2.19 -7.79
C PHE A 83 -8.54 -2.71 -6.45
N ALA A 84 -8.27 -4.01 -6.43
CA ALA A 84 -7.74 -4.68 -5.24
C ALA A 84 -6.57 -5.56 -5.64
N CYS A 85 -5.65 -5.76 -4.72
CA CYS A 85 -4.58 -6.74 -4.85
C CYS A 85 -4.28 -7.33 -3.49
N THR A 86 -3.56 -8.45 -3.46
CA THR A 86 -3.16 -9.09 -2.22
C THR A 86 -1.64 -9.11 -2.11
N PHE A 87 -1.16 -8.93 -0.89
CA PHE A 87 0.26 -8.98 -0.56
C PHE A 87 0.49 -10.12 0.43
N LYS A 88 1.49 -10.93 0.17
CA LYS A 88 1.98 -11.92 1.14
C LYS A 88 3.43 -11.60 1.42
N LEU A 89 3.72 -11.25 2.67
CA LEU A 89 5.04 -10.81 3.07
C LEU A 89 5.57 -11.69 4.19
N ASP A 90 6.85 -12.03 4.08
CA ASP A 90 7.61 -12.63 5.16
C ASP A 90 8.57 -11.56 5.64
N VAL A 91 8.35 -11.03 6.83
CA VAL A 91 9.06 -9.84 7.33
C VAL A 91 9.54 -10.03 8.76
N THR A 92 10.58 -9.27 9.11
CA THR A 92 11.01 -9.12 10.49
C THR A 92 10.77 -7.68 10.92
N PHE A 93 10.04 -7.51 12.03
CA PHE A 93 9.91 -6.20 12.68
C PHE A 93 11.15 -5.99 13.53
N LYS A 94 12.05 -5.14 13.06
CA LYS A 94 13.39 -4.96 13.65
C LYS A 94 13.38 -4.55 15.12
N PRO A 95 12.54 -3.58 15.55
CA PRO A 95 12.55 -3.14 16.96
C PRO A 95 12.30 -4.26 17.97
N GLN A 96 11.58 -5.30 17.59
CA GLN A 96 11.26 -6.43 18.45
C GLN A 96 11.95 -7.73 18.02
N ASN A 97 12.74 -7.66 16.94
CA ASN A 97 13.37 -8.82 16.34
C ASN A 97 12.36 -9.97 16.13
N ARG A 98 11.18 -9.60 15.63
CA ARG A 98 10.06 -10.54 15.45
C ARG A 98 9.81 -10.78 13.98
N ARG A 99 9.95 -12.04 13.55
CA ARG A 99 9.65 -12.46 12.18
C ARG A 99 8.23 -13.03 12.13
N PHE A 100 7.47 -12.62 11.11
CA PHE A 100 6.10 -13.10 10.94
C PHE A 100 5.69 -13.03 9.49
N GLN A 101 4.63 -13.76 9.15
CA GLN A 101 3.99 -13.67 7.85
C GLN A 101 2.81 -12.72 7.91
N MET A 102 2.69 -11.90 6.89
CA MET A 102 1.64 -10.90 6.78
C MET A 102 0.87 -11.14 5.49
N ASP A 103 -0.43 -11.42 5.63
CA ASP A 103 -1.34 -11.54 4.50
C ASP A 103 -2.23 -10.31 4.51
N GLU A 104 -2.27 -9.59 3.39
CA GLU A 104 -2.91 -8.29 3.32
C GLU A 104 -3.73 -8.17 2.05
N VAL A 105 -4.93 -7.63 2.17
CA VAL A 105 -5.76 -7.22 1.03
C VAL A 105 -5.73 -5.71 0.97
N ALA A 106 -5.41 -5.15 -0.18
CA ALA A 106 -5.39 -3.72 -0.40
C ALA A 106 -6.45 -3.33 -1.43
N VAL A 107 -7.24 -2.32 -1.11
CA VAL A 107 -8.27 -1.79 -1.99
C VAL A 107 -7.96 -0.33 -2.29
N TYR A 108 -8.04 0.05 -3.56
CA TYR A 108 -7.66 1.38 -4.04
C TYR A 108 -8.78 2.02 -4.83
N LYS A 109 -8.91 3.34 -4.73
CA LYS A 109 -9.80 4.12 -5.58
C LYS A 109 -8.96 5.03 -6.47
N VAL A 110 -9.29 5.07 -7.75
CA VAL A 110 -8.60 5.88 -8.76
C VAL A 110 -9.55 6.96 -9.28
N VAL A 111 -9.07 8.20 -9.29
CA VAL A 111 -9.77 9.33 -9.91
C VAL A 111 -8.75 10.09 -10.74
N ASP A 112 -9.11 10.38 -11.99
CA ASP A 112 -8.24 11.12 -12.93
C ASP A 112 -6.82 10.56 -13.01
N GLY A 113 -6.70 9.23 -13.05
CA GLY A 113 -5.42 8.56 -13.23
C GLY A 113 -4.53 8.52 -12.01
N LYS A 114 -5.05 8.87 -10.83
CA LYS A 114 -4.30 8.86 -9.59
C LYS A 114 -5.06 8.11 -8.50
N VAL A 115 -4.31 7.45 -7.63
CA VAL A 115 -4.88 6.80 -6.43
C VAL A 115 -5.22 7.90 -5.43
N VAL A 116 -6.51 8.00 -5.08
CA VAL A 116 -6.99 9.01 -4.12
C VAL A 116 -7.34 8.41 -2.76
N TYR A 117 -7.45 7.10 -2.69
CA TYR A 117 -7.76 6.39 -1.45
C TYR A 117 -7.18 4.98 -1.52
N GLU A 118 -6.64 4.51 -0.40
CA GLU A 118 -6.23 3.13 -0.24
C GLU A 118 -6.62 2.66 1.15
N GLU A 119 -7.01 1.39 1.26
CA GLU A 119 -7.31 0.78 2.55
C GLU A 119 -6.74 -0.62 2.58
N PHE A 120 -6.08 -0.94 3.71
CA PHE A 120 -5.42 -2.22 3.91
C PHE A 120 -6.17 -3.03 4.95
N PHE A 121 -6.36 -4.32 4.67
CA PHE A 121 -7.04 -5.27 5.54
C PHE A 121 -6.07 -6.40 5.87
N TYR A 122 -5.76 -6.56 7.12
CA TYR A 122 -4.87 -7.63 7.60
C TYR A 122 -5.20 -7.94 9.06
N ASN A 123 -4.75 -9.12 9.51
CA ASN A 123 -4.99 -9.55 10.88
C ASN A 123 -4.02 -8.85 11.83
N MET A 124 -4.55 -8.20 12.86
CA MET A 124 -3.80 -7.39 13.81
C MET A 124 -3.22 -8.21 14.96
N GLY A 125 -2.48 -9.23 14.68
CA GLY A 125 -1.73 -9.88 15.72
C GLY A 125 -2.40 -11.12 16.28
N GLY A 126 -2.92 -11.81 15.43
CA GLY A 126 -3.51 -13.09 15.60
C GLY A 126 -3.23 -13.95 16.79
#